data_9bc5f1e0711289d71e6f91fb862ec14c
#
_entry.id   9bc5f1e0711289d71e6f91fb862ec14c
#
_cell.length_a   1.000
_cell.length_b   1.000
_cell.length_c   1.000
_cell.angle_alpha   90.00
_cell.angle_beta   90.00
_cell.angle_gamma   90.00
#
_symmetry.space_group_name_H-M   'P 1'
#
loop_
_entity.id
_entity.type
_entity.pdbx_description
1 polymer ?
#
loop_
_entity_poly.entity_id
_entity_poly.type
_entity_poly.pdbx_seq_one_letter_code
_entity_poly.pdbx_strand_id
1 'polypeptide(L)'
;EWLEELFKDIGADVVVSGGQTMNPSTDDILNAVMATPAKTVFVLPNNKNIIMAAEQSINLAEGREVRVLQTKTIPQGISAMLMFDETADANENQMAMMEAAENVETAQVTFAARDSEIEGVPIKQGEIMGLCNGKIKYTGNDIKDIAYKSAVKVFKKNQSSIITVIYGADTTEADAEEVKNRLAEKCGDEVESSIVNGGQPIYYFIISVE
;
A
#
# COMPACT_ATOMS: atom_id res chain seq x y z
N GLU A 1 0.66 4.27 -13.56
CA GLU A 1 1.63 3.68 -14.53
C GLU A 1 2.82 3.04 -13.81
N TRP A 2 3.63 3.78 -13.05
CA TRP A 2 4.84 3.25 -12.40
C TRP A 2 4.56 2.11 -11.38
N LEU A 3 3.57 2.25 -10.52
CA LEU A 3 3.18 1.18 -9.60
C LEU A 3 2.62 -0.06 -10.33
N GLU A 4 1.96 0.13 -11.46
CA GLU A 4 1.48 -0.99 -12.28
C GLU A 4 2.67 -1.76 -12.90
N GLU A 5 3.67 -1.03 -13.39
CA GLU A 5 4.91 -1.63 -13.90
C GLU A 5 5.64 -2.37 -12.79
N LEU A 6 5.78 -1.75 -11.60
CA LEU A 6 6.41 -2.39 -10.45
C LEU A 6 5.72 -3.71 -10.09
N PHE A 7 4.38 -3.74 -9.99
CA PHE A 7 3.66 -4.97 -9.68
C PHE A 7 3.83 -6.05 -10.77
N LYS A 8 3.88 -5.66 -12.04
CA LYS A 8 4.17 -6.58 -13.14
C LYS A 8 5.59 -7.13 -13.08
N ASP A 9 6.56 -6.27 -12.76
CA ASP A 9 7.98 -6.64 -12.65
C ASP A 9 8.23 -7.63 -11.49
N ILE A 10 7.45 -7.53 -10.41
CA ILE A 10 7.52 -8.48 -9.29
C ILE A 10 6.58 -9.68 -9.46
N GLY A 11 5.96 -9.87 -10.63
CA GLY A 11 5.26 -11.09 -11.01
C GLY A 11 3.74 -11.04 -11.04
N ALA A 12 3.10 -9.87 -10.96
CA ALA A 12 1.65 -9.78 -11.12
C ALA A 12 1.24 -10.00 -12.60
N ASP A 13 0.37 -10.94 -12.85
CA ASP A 13 -0.15 -11.23 -14.20
C ASP A 13 -1.05 -10.10 -14.70
N VAL A 14 -1.93 -9.58 -13.84
CA VAL A 14 -2.89 -8.52 -14.17
C VAL A 14 -2.91 -7.49 -13.04
N VAL A 15 -2.89 -6.24 -13.39
CA VAL A 15 -3.09 -5.12 -12.45
C VAL A 15 -4.37 -4.41 -12.81
N VAL A 16 -5.29 -4.32 -11.83
CA VAL A 16 -6.53 -3.56 -11.97
C VAL A 16 -6.29 -2.15 -11.46
N SER A 17 -6.36 -1.18 -12.35
CA SER A 17 -6.22 0.22 -11.98
C SER A 17 -7.45 0.68 -11.21
N GLY A 18 -7.22 1.33 -10.09
CA GLY A 18 -8.24 1.92 -9.25
C GLY A 18 -7.57 2.88 -8.28
N GLY A 19 -8.34 3.78 -7.74
CA GLY A 19 -7.81 4.78 -6.82
C GLY A 19 -8.86 5.22 -5.81
N GLN A 20 -8.50 6.15 -4.95
CA GLN A 20 -9.36 6.61 -3.86
C GLN A 20 -10.70 7.20 -4.29
N THR A 21 -10.81 7.62 -5.54
CA THR A 21 -12.04 8.21 -6.09
C THR A 21 -12.85 7.26 -6.96
N MET A 22 -12.24 6.17 -7.45
CA MET A 22 -12.90 5.14 -8.25
C MET A 22 -12.32 3.77 -7.89
N ASN A 23 -12.89 3.14 -6.87
CA ASN A 23 -12.57 1.76 -6.55
C ASN A 23 -13.06 0.85 -7.68
N PRO A 24 -12.28 -0.18 -8.08
CA PRO A 24 -12.75 -1.17 -9.03
C PRO A 24 -14.02 -1.86 -8.51
N SER A 25 -14.94 -2.13 -9.42
CA SER A 25 -16.14 -2.90 -9.13
C SER A 25 -15.83 -4.39 -8.98
N THR A 26 -16.78 -5.15 -8.46
CA THR A 26 -16.70 -6.62 -8.44
C THR A 26 -16.50 -7.17 -9.87
N ASP A 27 -17.15 -6.59 -10.87
CA ASP A 27 -17.04 -7.01 -12.27
C ASP A 27 -15.64 -6.73 -12.84
N ASP A 28 -15.02 -5.59 -12.50
CA ASP A 28 -13.65 -5.29 -12.93
C ASP A 28 -12.66 -6.32 -12.38
N ILE A 29 -12.81 -6.66 -11.11
CA ILE A 29 -11.98 -7.69 -10.44
C ILE A 29 -12.24 -9.07 -11.05
N LEU A 30 -13.50 -9.44 -11.26
CA LEU A 30 -13.88 -10.71 -11.87
C LEU A 30 -13.28 -10.84 -13.29
N ASN A 31 -13.36 -9.79 -14.11
CA ASN A 31 -12.78 -9.78 -15.44
C ASN A 31 -11.27 -9.99 -15.40
N ALA A 32 -10.56 -9.37 -14.46
CA ALA A 32 -9.13 -9.55 -14.26
C ALA A 32 -8.80 -10.99 -13.83
N VAL A 33 -9.55 -11.56 -12.89
CA VAL A 33 -9.42 -12.96 -12.46
C VAL A 33 -9.60 -13.92 -13.64
N MET A 34 -10.64 -13.71 -14.45
CA MET A 34 -10.91 -14.56 -15.61
C MET A 34 -9.89 -14.40 -16.74
N ALA A 35 -9.25 -13.24 -16.85
CA ALA A 35 -8.17 -12.98 -17.80
C ALA A 35 -6.83 -13.63 -17.38
N THR A 36 -6.65 -13.95 -16.10
CA THR A 36 -5.43 -14.57 -15.58
C THR A 36 -5.37 -16.05 -16.01
N PRO A 37 -4.30 -16.52 -16.69
CA PRO A 37 -4.24 -17.87 -17.25
C PRO A 37 -3.82 -18.92 -16.20
N ALA A 38 -4.50 -18.96 -15.05
CA ALA A 38 -4.21 -19.88 -13.96
C ALA A 38 -5.49 -20.47 -13.36
N LYS A 39 -5.39 -21.67 -12.75
CA LYS A 39 -6.49 -22.28 -12.01
C LYS A 39 -6.72 -21.61 -10.66
N THR A 40 -5.64 -21.33 -9.95
CA THR A 40 -5.66 -20.60 -8.68
C THR A 40 -5.18 -19.18 -8.92
N VAL A 41 -5.97 -18.22 -8.50
CA VAL A 41 -5.68 -16.78 -8.66
C VAL A 41 -5.69 -16.10 -7.29
N PHE A 42 -4.58 -15.49 -6.93
CA PHE A 42 -4.47 -14.64 -5.75
C PHE A 42 -4.86 -13.21 -6.11
N VAL A 43 -5.77 -12.63 -5.34
CA VAL A 43 -6.19 -11.23 -5.49
C VAL A 43 -5.66 -10.43 -4.31
N LEU A 44 -4.88 -9.40 -4.58
CA LEU A 44 -4.32 -8.48 -3.60
C LEU A 44 -5.02 -7.12 -3.71
N PRO A 45 -6.02 -6.83 -2.88
CA PRO A 45 -6.79 -5.59 -2.97
C PRO A 45 -5.97 -4.31 -2.71
N ASN A 46 -4.97 -4.39 -1.83
CA ASN A 46 -4.09 -3.28 -1.43
C ASN A 46 -4.83 -2.01 -0.95
N ASN A 47 -6.13 -2.18 -0.64
CA ASN A 47 -7.00 -1.14 -0.11
C ASN A 47 -8.17 -1.80 0.62
N LYS A 48 -8.39 -1.41 1.88
CA LYS A 48 -9.48 -1.96 2.70
C LYS A 48 -10.87 -1.84 2.06
N ASN A 49 -11.10 -0.80 1.25
CA ASN A 49 -12.39 -0.54 0.61
C ASN A 49 -12.67 -1.46 -0.58
N ILE A 50 -11.63 -2.14 -1.10
CA ILE A 50 -11.72 -3.05 -2.25
C ILE A 50 -11.92 -4.51 -1.80
N ILE A 51 -11.53 -4.84 -0.57
CA ILE A 51 -11.57 -6.22 -0.06
C ILE A 51 -12.95 -6.86 -0.26
N MET A 52 -14.03 -6.15 0.10
CA MET A 52 -15.39 -6.69 -0.04
C MET A 52 -15.76 -7.00 -1.50
N ALA A 53 -15.41 -6.12 -2.44
CA ALA A 53 -15.66 -6.34 -3.86
C ALA A 53 -14.85 -7.52 -4.39
N ALA A 54 -13.59 -7.68 -3.93
CA ALA A 54 -12.76 -8.82 -4.26
C ALA A 54 -13.35 -10.14 -3.71
N GLU A 55 -13.82 -10.16 -2.46
CA GLU A 55 -14.45 -11.33 -1.87
C GLU A 55 -15.75 -11.72 -2.60
N GLN A 56 -16.53 -10.75 -3.04
CA GLN A 56 -17.74 -11.02 -3.85
C GLN A 56 -17.41 -11.67 -5.20
N SER A 57 -16.25 -11.39 -5.79
CA SER A 57 -15.85 -12.01 -7.05
C SER A 57 -15.55 -13.51 -6.95
N ILE A 58 -15.24 -14.03 -5.75
CA ILE A 58 -14.90 -15.45 -5.51
C ILE A 58 -16.02 -16.37 -6.03
N ASN A 59 -17.26 -16.08 -5.66
CA ASN A 59 -18.40 -16.91 -6.01
C ASN A 59 -18.85 -16.79 -7.48
N LEU A 60 -18.37 -15.79 -8.18
CA LEU A 60 -18.69 -15.50 -9.58
C LEU A 60 -17.64 -16.06 -10.55
N ALA A 61 -16.46 -16.39 -10.06
CA ALA A 61 -15.34 -16.87 -10.87
C ALA A 61 -15.47 -18.37 -11.16
N GLU A 62 -16.31 -18.74 -12.10
CA GLU A 62 -16.54 -20.13 -12.47
C GLU A 62 -15.26 -20.80 -13.00
N GLY A 63 -14.95 -21.99 -12.48
CA GLY A 63 -13.79 -22.78 -12.89
C GLY A 63 -12.44 -22.26 -12.42
N ARG A 64 -12.43 -21.29 -11.49
CA ARG A 64 -11.24 -20.72 -10.86
C ARG A 64 -11.29 -20.90 -9.34
N GLU A 65 -10.16 -21.17 -8.74
CA GLU A 65 -9.97 -21.02 -7.29
C GLU A 65 -9.44 -19.61 -7.03
N VAL A 66 -10.26 -18.74 -6.43
CA VAL A 66 -9.88 -17.37 -6.13
C VAL A 66 -9.56 -17.24 -4.65
N ARG A 67 -8.40 -16.71 -4.33
CA ARG A 67 -7.93 -16.45 -2.97
C ARG A 67 -7.67 -14.96 -2.80
N VAL A 68 -8.52 -14.31 -2.02
CA VAL A 68 -8.37 -12.88 -1.70
C VAL A 68 -7.48 -12.76 -0.47
N LEU A 69 -6.33 -12.13 -0.63
CA LEU A 69 -5.45 -11.76 0.48
C LEU A 69 -5.96 -10.48 1.12
N GLN A 70 -5.83 -10.36 2.45
CA GLN A 70 -6.36 -9.20 3.20
C GLN A 70 -5.38 -8.01 3.19
N THR A 71 -4.74 -7.75 2.05
CA THR A 71 -3.82 -6.62 1.91
C THR A 71 -4.60 -5.30 1.87
N LYS A 72 -4.21 -4.35 2.71
CA LYS A 72 -4.91 -3.07 2.92
C LYS A 72 -4.14 -1.88 2.37
N THR A 73 -2.87 -2.08 2.01
CA THR A 73 -1.98 -1.03 1.52
C THR A 73 -1.10 -1.57 0.39
N ILE A 74 -0.59 -0.67 -0.45
CA ILE A 74 0.35 -1.02 -1.52
C ILE A 74 1.61 -1.70 -0.98
N PRO A 75 2.27 -1.21 0.08
CA PRO A 75 3.42 -1.91 0.66
C PRO A 75 3.11 -3.35 1.10
N GLN A 76 1.95 -3.59 1.72
CA GLN A 76 1.52 -4.94 2.06
C GLN A 76 1.41 -5.84 0.83
N GLY A 77 0.88 -5.31 -0.28
CA GLY A 77 0.80 -6.03 -1.54
C GLY A 77 2.16 -6.35 -2.12
N ILE A 78 3.11 -5.43 -2.06
CA ILE A 78 4.48 -5.63 -2.54
C ILE A 78 5.14 -6.76 -1.72
N SER A 79 5.13 -6.67 -0.40
CA SER A 79 5.74 -7.69 0.46
C SER A 79 5.09 -9.07 0.28
N ALA A 80 3.77 -9.12 0.12
CA ALA A 80 3.07 -10.36 -0.20
C ALA A 80 3.54 -10.96 -1.54
N MET A 81 3.63 -10.15 -2.60
CA MET A 81 4.08 -10.60 -3.92
C MET A 81 5.49 -11.19 -3.91
N LEU A 82 6.41 -10.58 -3.15
CA LEU A 82 7.80 -11.04 -3.03
C LEU A 82 7.91 -12.42 -2.35
N MET A 83 6.89 -12.84 -1.61
CA MET A 83 6.86 -14.15 -0.95
C MET A 83 6.16 -15.25 -1.77
N PHE A 84 5.63 -14.91 -2.95
CA PHE A 84 5.01 -15.90 -3.82
C PHE A 84 6.05 -16.87 -4.37
N ASP A 85 5.77 -18.17 -4.26
CA ASP A 85 6.59 -19.27 -4.76
C ASP A 85 5.76 -20.13 -5.71
N GLU A 86 6.14 -20.18 -6.98
CA GLU A 86 5.45 -20.97 -8.01
C GLU A 86 5.48 -22.48 -7.71
N THR A 87 6.42 -22.95 -6.89
CA THR A 87 6.60 -24.36 -6.55
C THR A 87 5.79 -24.79 -5.33
N ALA A 88 5.33 -23.82 -4.52
CA ALA A 88 4.53 -24.07 -3.33
C ALA A 88 3.04 -24.26 -3.66
N ASP A 89 2.32 -24.94 -2.78
CA ASP A 89 0.87 -25.05 -2.95
C ASP A 89 0.14 -23.75 -2.60
N ALA A 90 -1.15 -23.71 -2.92
CA ALA A 90 -1.95 -22.50 -2.72
C ALA A 90 -2.12 -22.10 -1.24
N ASN A 91 -2.14 -23.05 -0.32
CA ASN A 91 -2.24 -22.77 1.11
C ASN A 91 -0.92 -22.22 1.66
N GLU A 92 0.19 -22.84 1.26
CA GLU A 92 1.55 -22.40 1.63
C GLU A 92 1.79 -20.97 1.14
N ASN A 93 1.46 -20.67 -0.12
CA ASN A 93 1.56 -19.32 -0.66
C ASN A 93 0.68 -18.33 0.08
N GLN A 94 -0.59 -18.66 0.32
CA GLN A 94 -1.49 -17.75 1.06
C GLN A 94 -0.95 -17.44 2.45
N MET A 95 -0.43 -18.42 3.17
CA MET A 95 0.15 -18.23 4.50
C MET A 95 1.39 -17.35 4.46
N ALA A 96 2.37 -17.67 3.58
CA ALA A 96 3.62 -16.92 3.47
C ALA A 96 3.38 -15.47 3.02
N MET A 97 2.51 -15.27 2.03
CA MET A 97 2.17 -13.95 1.51
C MET A 97 1.45 -13.09 2.56
N MET A 98 0.52 -13.68 3.34
CA MET A 98 -0.18 -12.95 4.39
C MET A 98 0.70 -12.65 5.58
N GLU A 99 1.58 -13.56 5.99
CA GLU A 99 2.56 -13.33 7.04
C GLU A 99 3.48 -12.14 6.69
N ALA A 100 3.98 -12.09 5.46
CA ALA A 100 4.78 -10.97 4.98
C ALA A 100 3.98 -9.65 5.02
N ALA A 101 2.74 -9.65 4.52
CA ALA A 101 1.89 -8.46 4.53
C ALA A 101 1.59 -7.95 5.95
N GLU A 102 1.36 -8.84 6.91
CA GLU A 102 1.05 -8.49 8.30
C GLU A 102 2.24 -7.84 9.03
N ASN A 103 3.46 -8.13 8.60
CA ASN A 103 4.68 -7.51 9.16
C ASN A 103 4.93 -6.10 8.65
N VAL A 104 4.20 -5.64 7.64
CA VAL A 104 4.34 -4.30 7.06
C VAL A 104 3.48 -3.28 7.80
N GLU A 105 4.12 -2.28 8.35
CA GLU A 105 3.48 -1.05 8.83
C GLU A 105 3.52 0.00 7.71
N THR A 106 2.45 0.76 7.56
CA THR A 106 2.36 1.74 6.47
C THR A 106 2.00 3.13 6.98
N ALA A 107 2.80 4.13 6.60
CA ALA A 107 2.44 5.53 6.70
C ALA A 107 2.07 6.07 5.31
N GLN A 108 1.04 6.91 5.24
CA GLN A 108 0.58 7.53 3.99
C GLN A 108 0.35 9.01 4.22
N VAL A 109 0.70 9.82 3.23
CA VAL A 109 0.49 11.27 3.26
C VAL A 109 -0.35 11.67 2.06
N THR A 110 -1.48 12.32 2.34
CA THR A 110 -2.44 12.78 1.33
C THR A 110 -3.07 14.10 1.78
N PHE A 111 -4.08 14.54 1.09
CA PHE A 111 -4.83 15.76 1.43
C PHE A 111 -6.32 15.47 1.65
N ALA A 112 -6.98 16.32 2.40
CA ALA A 112 -8.43 16.24 2.59
C ALA A 112 -9.16 16.70 1.32
N ALA A 113 -9.94 15.82 0.70
CA ALA A 113 -10.71 16.14 -0.50
C ALA A 113 -11.90 17.10 -0.20
N ARG A 114 -12.34 17.18 1.05
CA ARG A 114 -13.43 18.04 1.54
C ARG A 114 -13.26 18.32 3.01
N ASP A 115 -13.97 19.32 3.50
CA ASP A 115 -14.08 19.57 4.94
C ASP A 115 -14.68 18.33 5.64
N SER A 116 -14.09 17.95 6.75
CA SER A 116 -14.51 16.79 7.55
C SER A 116 -14.17 17.00 9.03
N GLU A 117 -14.59 16.09 9.87
CA GLU A 117 -14.24 16.06 11.30
C GLU A 117 -13.82 14.64 11.67
N ILE A 118 -12.72 14.53 12.39
CA ILE A 118 -12.21 13.25 12.89
C ILE A 118 -11.91 13.37 14.36
N GLU A 119 -12.57 12.54 15.16
CA GLU A 119 -12.44 12.53 16.64
C GLU A 119 -12.65 13.93 17.27
N GLY A 120 -13.56 14.73 16.72
CA GLY A 120 -13.87 16.10 17.18
C GLY A 120 -12.91 17.18 16.69
N VAL A 121 -11.94 16.84 15.84
CA VAL A 121 -10.99 17.78 15.24
C VAL A 121 -11.43 18.10 13.81
N PRO A 122 -11.74 19.38 13.50
CA PRO A 122 -12.10 19.77 12.14
C PRO A 122 -10.88 19.70 11.22
N ILE A 123 -11.07 19.13 10.05
CA ILE A 123 -10.07 19.06 8.97
C ILE A 123 -10.62 19.84 7.79
N LYS A 124 -9.85 20.78 7.27
CA LYS A 124 -10.23 21.58 6.12
C LYS A 124 -9.84 20.94 4.80
N GLN A 125 -10.64 21.20 3.77
CA GLN A 125 -10.28 20.81 2.40
C GLN A 125 -8.89 21.32 2.04
N GLY A 126 -8.06 20.45 1.49
CA GLY A 126 -6.67 20.72 1.11
C GLY A 126 -5.66 20.58 2.26
N GLU A 127 -6.09 20.40 3.50
CA GLU A 127 -5.19 20.15 4.62
C GLU A 127 -4.48 18.79 4.44
N ILE A 128 -3.19 18.78 4.74
CA ILE A 128 -2.37 17.56 4.62
C ILE A 128 -2.71 16.60 5.76
N MET A 129 -2.90 15.35 5.43
CA MET A 129 -3.23 14.28 6.38
C MET A 129 -2.15 13.20 6.37
N GLY A 130 -1.72 12.81 7.55
CA GLY A 130 -0.86 11.65 7.78
C GLY A 130 -1.65 10.48 8.35
N LEU A 131 -1.66 9.37 7.62
CA LEU A 131 -2.31 8.14 8.01
C LEU A 131 -1.26 7.12 8.49
N CYS A 132 -1.56 6.48 9.61
CA CYS A 132 -0.79 5.38 10.17
C CYS A 132 -1.67 4.12 10.12
N ASN A 133 -1.31 3.14 9.29
CA ASN A 133 -2.11 1.94 9.04
C ASN A 133 -3.59 2.26 8.71
N GLY A 134 -3.79 3.25 7.84
CA GLY A 134 -5.10 3.67 7.37
C GLY A 134 -5.92 4.54 8.34
N LYS A 135 -5.36 4.93 9.49
CA LYS A 135 -6.00 5.86 10.45
C LYS A 135 -5.29 7.21 10.43
N ILE A 136 -6.04 8.29 10.28
CA ILE A 136 -5.49 9.66 10.35
C ILE A 136 -4.96 9.89 11.77
N LYS A 137 -3.69 10.29 11.86
CA LYS A 137 -2.99 10.58 13.12
C LYS A 137 -2.40 11.99 13.18
N TYR A 138 -2.12 12.57 12.02
CA TYR A 138 -1.54 13.90 11.92
C TYR A 138 -2.24 14.71 10.83
N THR A 139 -2.35 16.01 11.05
CA THR A 139 -2.77 16.98 10.04
C THR A 139 -1.83 18.18 10.07
N GLY A 140 -1.74 18.91 8.98
CA GLY A 140 -0.90 20.10 8.88
C GLY A 140 -0.74 20.62 7.46
N ASN A 141 0.30 21.42 7.24
CA ASN A 141 0.54 22.10 5.97
C ASN A 141 1.86 21.73 5.29
N ASP A 142 2.68 20.90 5.92
CA ASP A 142 3.98 20.45 5.41
C ASP A 142 3.96 18.94 5.18
N ILE A 143 4.03 18.53 3.90
CA ILE A 143 3.97 17.14 3.48
C ILE A 143 5.13 16.32 4.04
N LYS A 144 6.34 16.89 4.13
CA LYS A 144 7.55 16.19 4.60
C LYS A 144 7.52 15.99 6.11
N ASP A 145 7.07 17.01 6.85
CA ASP A 145 6.93 16.91 8.30
C ASP A 145 5.85 15.88 8.69
N ILE A 146 4.72 15.89 8.00
CA ILE A 146 3.66 14.88 8.19
C ILE A 146 4.14 13.49 7.81
N ALA A 147 4.91 13.33 6.72
CA ALA A 147 5.51 12.06 6.32
C ALA A 147 6.44 11.52 7.40
N TYR A 148 7.36 12.35 7.87
CA TYR A 148 8.29 12.00 8.93
C TYR A 148 7.56 11.56 10.22
N LYS A 149 6.62 12.37 10.70
CA LYS A 149 5.86 12.06 11.92
C LYS A 149 5.07 10.76 11.81
N SER A 150 4.44 10.55 10.64
CA SER A 150 3.64 9.36 10.39
C SER A 150 4.50 8.09 10.33
N ALA A 151 5.64 8.15 9.66
CA ALA A 151 6.58 7.02 9.58
C ALA A 151 7.20 6.70 10.96
N VAL A 152 7.63 7.71 11.71
CA VAL A 152 8.13 7.50 13.08
C VAL A 152 7.06 6.89 13.99
N LYS A 153 5.79 7.23 13.79
CA LYS A 153 4.67 6.68 14.58
C LYS A 153 4.47 5.18 14.35
N VAL A 154 4.67 4.70 13.13
CA VAL A 154 4.51 3.27 12.80
C VAL A 154 5.80 2.49 12.99
N PHE A 155 6.95 3.15 13.07
CA PHE A 155 8.24 2.51 13.30
C PHE A 155 8.30 1.82 14.68
N LYS A 156 8.72 0.56 14.69
CA LYS A 156 8.87 -0.25 15.90
C LYS A 156 10.35 -0.55 16.12
N LYS A 157 10.94 0.11 17.10
CA LYS A 157 12.33 -0.15 17.50
C LYS A 157 12.53 -1.63 17.82
N ASN A 158 13.60 -2.23 17.30
CA ASN A 158 13.95 -3.66 17.43
C ASN A 158 13.05 -4.66 16.63
N GLN A 159 12.14 -4.17 15.80
CA GLN A 159 11.32 -5.00 14.92
C GLN A 159 11.44 -4.54 13.46
N SER A 160 11.51 -3.22 13.24
CA SER A 160 11.62 -2.65 11.90
C SER A 160 13.09 -2.50 11.51
N SER A 161 13.44 -3.01 10.34
CA SER A 161 14.79 -2.99 9.78
C SER A 161 14.88 -2.32 8.41
N ILE A 162 13.75 -2.12 7.75
CA ILE A 162 13.68 -1.56 6.40
C ILE A 162 12.63 -0.44 6.36
N ILE A 163 12.98 0.69 5.77
CA ILE A 163 12.05 1.79 5.48
C ILE A 163 12.16 2.12 3.99
N THR A 164 11.04 2.07 3.28
CA THR A 164 10.96 2.47 1.87
C THR A 164 10.02 3.66 1.72
N VAL A 165 10.54 4.77 1.20
CA VAL A 165 9.75 5.98 0.91
C VAL A 165 9.36 5.97 -0.56
N ILE A 166 8.09 5.74 -0.85
CA ILE A 166 7.52 5.76 -2.19
C ILE A 166 6.90 7.14 -2.41
N TYR A 167 7.46 7.92 -3.34
CA TYR A 167 6.99 9.28 -3.61
C TYR A 167 6.05 9.34 -4.82
N GLY A 168 5.05 10.22 -4.73
CA GLY A 168 3.99 10.36 -5.72
C GLY A 168 4.28 11.40 -6.80
N ALA A 169 3.32 11.53 -7.73
CA ALA A 169 3.42 12.44 -8.86
C ALA A 169 3.55 13.92 -8.48
N ASP A 170 3.00 14.32 -7.34
CA ASP A 170 3.00 15.70 -6.85
C ASP A 170 4.17 15.99 -5.88
N THR A 171 5.19 15.11 -5.84
CA THR A 171 6.41 15.26 -5.05
C THR A 171 7.65 14.98 -5.89
N THR A 172 8.80 15.33 -5.38
CA THR A 172 10.07 15.15 -6.07
C THR A 172 10.95 14.11 -5.37
N GLU A 173 11.93 13.59 -6.10
CA GLU A 173 12.98 12.75 -5.54
C GLU A 173 13.72 13.43 -4.38
N ALA A 174 13.98 14.74 -4.52
CA ALA A 174 14.62 15.54 -3.47
C ALA A 174 13.77 15.61 -2.17
N ASP A 175 12.44 15.70 -2.29
CA ASP A 175 11.55 15.65 -1.13
C ASP A 175 11.60 14.27 -0.45
N ALA A 176 11.63 13.20 -1.24
CA ALA A 176 11.74 11.83 -0.73
C ALA A 176 13.08 11.59 -0.04
N GLU A 177 14.19 12.07 -0.62
CA GLU A 177 15.51 12.00 -0.01
C GLU A 177 15.57 12.74 1.33
N GLU A 178 14.95 13.93 1.42
CA GLU A 178 14.90 14.67 2.69
C GLU A 178 14.14 13.88 3.77
N VAL A 179 12.97 13.31 3.42
CA VAL A 179 12.19 12.48 4.35
C VAL A 179 12.99 11.25 4.78
N LYS A 180 13.61 10.54 3.83
CA LYS A 180 14.44 9.36 4.09
C LYS A 180 15.60 9.70 5.05
N ASN A 181 16.32 10.78 4.80
CA ASN A 181 17.46 11.18 5.62
C ASN A 181 17.05 11.52 7.05
N ARG A 182 15.94 12.24 7.23
CA ARG A 182 15.37 12.51 8.56
C ARG A 182 14.97 11.22 9.29
N LEU A 183 14.43 10.23 8.56
CA LEU A 183 14.06 8.93 9.13
C LEU A 183 15.30 8.11 9.51
N ALA A 184 16.33 8.08 8.67
CA ALA A 184 17.60 7.40 8.95
C ALA A 184 18.26 7.96 10.22
N GLU A 185 18.35 9.29 10.38
CA GLU A 185 18.86 9.93 11.61
C GLU A 185 18.05 9.54 12.86
N LYS A 186 16.72 9.39 12.72
CA LYS A 186 15.82 9.07 13.84
C LYS A 186 15.85 7.60 14.21
N CYS A 187 15.82 6.72 13.21
CA CYS A 187 15.65 5.28 13.41
C CYS A 187 16.98 4.55 13.69
N GLY A 188 18.11 5.14 13.28
CA GLY A 188 19.46 4.63 13.54
C GLY A 188 20.07 3.92 12.34
N ASP A 189 21.39 3.72 12.41
CA ASP A 189 22.20 3.23 11.29
C ASP A 189 21.95 1.75 10.94
N GLU A 190 21.25 1.02 11.79
CA GLU A 190 20.89 -0.39 11.57
C GLU A 190 19.65 -0.55 10.66
N VAL A 191 18.94 0.56 10.37
CA VAL A 191 17.75 0.56 9.54
C VAL A 191 18.10 0.92 8.11
N GLU A 192 17.90 -0.02 7.20
CA GLU A 192 18.07 0.24 5.77
C GLU A 192 16.94 1.14 5.26
N SER A 193 17.30 2.21 4.56
CA SER A 193 16.31 3.15 4.00
C SER A 193 16.53 3.38 2.51
N SER A 194 15.45 3.37 1.75
CA SER A 194 15.44 3.55 0.30
C SER A 194 14.31 4.47 -0.15
N ILE A 195 14.43 4.98 -1.38
CA ILE A 195 13.36 5.73 -2.05
C ILE A 195 12.95 5.01 -3.33
N VAL A 196 11.68 5.12 -3.68
CA VAL A 196 11.11 4.56 -4.91
C VAL A 196 10.21 5.61 -5.54
N ASN A 197 10.34 5.83 -6.85
CA ASN A 197 9.37 6.61 -7.59
C ASN A 197 8.11 5.76 -7.79
N GLY A 198 7.02 6.11 -7.15
CA GLY A 198 5.73 5.42 -7.32
C GLY A 198 4.85 6.10 -8.38
N GLY A 199 5.06 7.41 -8.61
CA GLY A 199 4.26 8.21 -9.54
C GLY A 199 2.75 8.17 -9.25
N GLN A 200 2.35 7.70 -8.06
CA GLN A 200 0.95 7.59 -7.68
C GLN A 200 0.32 8.96 -7.52
N PRO A 201 -0.93 9.15 -7.98
CA PRO A 201 -1.70 10.36 -7.70
C PRO A 201 -2.23 10.34 -6.26
N ILE A 202 -2.67 11.49 -5.75
CA ILE A 202 -3.42 11.64 -4.48
C ILE A 202 -2.54 11.47 -3.23
N TYR A 203 -1.62 10.50 -3.22
CA TYR A 203 -0.66 10.33 -2.15
C TYR A 203 0.67 10.98 -2.47
N TYR A 204 1.06 11.94 -1.67
CA TYR A 204 2.41 12.54 -1.72
C TYR A 204 3.48 11.51 -1.38
N PHE A 205 3.25 10.76 -0.31
CA PHE A 205 4.14 9.67 0.12
C PHE A 205 3.35 8.47 0.59
N ILE A 206 3.88 7.30 0.26
CA ILE A 206 3.53 6.01 0.89
C ILE A 206 4.83 5.46 1.45
N ILE A 207 4.88 5.19 2.75
CA ILE A 207 6.09 4.74 3.44
C ILE A 207 5.84 3.36 4.02
N SER A 208 6.63 2.40 3.54
CA SER A 208 6.70 1.04 4.10
C SER A 208 7.69 1.01 5.24
N VAL A 209 7.32 0.33 6.31
CA VAL A 209 8.18 0.09 7.48
C VAL A 209 8.06 -1.39 7.85
N GLU A 210 9.18 -2.12 7.72
CA GLU A 210 9.28 -3.57 7.86
C GLU A 210 10.35 -4.00 8.86
#